data_f25268db31787304d5d3bd4a43aa4345
#
_entry.id   f25268db31787304d5d3bd4a43aa4345
#
_cell.length_a   1.000
_cell.length_b   1.000
_cell.length_c   1.000
_cell.angle_alpha   90.00
_cell.angle_beta   90.00
_cell.angle_gamma   90.00
#
_symmetry.space_group_name_H-M   'P 1'
#
loop_
_entity.id
_entity.type
_entity.pdbx_description
1 polymer ?
#
loop_
_entity_poly.entity_id
_entity_poly.type
_entity_poly.pdbx_seq_one_letter_code
_entity_poly.pdbx_strand_id
1 'polypeptide(L)'
;DIGCNAVKFQLFQIDQLFAPEILAKSPAHRARQAWELPVEFLPEIAGRCQQRQVLFSCTPFYLDAVEELLPYVDTYKVASYELLWDALLQACGQTQKPVVLSTGMATMGEIDHAVSVIFKAGCRNLTLLHCCSGYPTPVIDCNLRAISTMRHRWQLPVGWSDHSVSPAVIVRAVHCWQAAMVEFHLDLDGTGDEFKAGHCWLPEQMAPVIAMVRDGEAADGDGVKKPQASEVADVAWRADPSDGLRPLLATRETWQPGTA
;
A
#
# COMPACT_ATOMS: atom_id res chain seq x y z
N ASP A 1 12.02 -10.21 -4.13
CA ASP A 1 11.37 -10.85 -2.95
C ASP A 1 11.56 -9.99 -1.68
N ILE A 2 10.94 -8.79 -1.67
CA ILE A 2 11.00 -7.85 -0.52
C ILE A 2 9.82 -8.04 0.44
N GLY A 3 8.91 -9.00 0.17
CA GLY A 3 7.79 -9.31 1.04
C GLY A 3 6.48 -8.58 0.72
N CYS A 4 6.31 -8.00 -0.46
CA CYS A 4 5.03 -7.45 -0.89
C CYS A 4 3.96 -8.53 -1.06
N ASN A 5 2.69 -8.15 -0.81
CA ASN A 5 1.54 -9.03 -1.01
C ASN A 5 0.99 -8.96 -2.44
N ALA A 6 1.28 -7.87 -3.14
CA ALA A 6 0.83 -7.62 -4.51
C ALA A 6 1.91 -6.90 -5.31
N VAL A 7 1.86 -7.04 -6.62
CA VAL A 7 2.59 -6.19 -7.58
C VAL A 7 1.59 -5.49 -8.48
N LYS A 8 1.92 -4.26 -8.87
CA LYS A 8 1.08 -3.45 -9.73
C LYS A 8 1.85 -2.98 -10.95
N PHE A 9 1.24 -3.14 -12.11
CA PHE A 9 1.69 -2.56 -13.38
C PHE A 9 0.72 -1.48 -13.86
N GLN A 10 1.08 -0.83 -14.94
CA GLN A 10 0.27 0.20 -15.60
C GLN A 10 0.11 -0.19 -17.06
N LEU A 11 -1.12 -0.25 -17.55
CA LEU A 11 -1.44 -0.53 -18.95
C LEU A 11 -1.98 0.74 -19.59
N PHE A 12 -1.14 1.41 -20.36
CA PHE A 12 -1.49 2.61 -21.10
C PHE A 12 -0.98 2.54 -22.53
N GLN A 13 -1.63 3.28 -23.40
CA GLN A 13 -1.21 3.60 -24.74
C GLN A 13 -1.16 5.13 -24.82
N ILE A 14 -0.04 5.66 -25.31
CA ILE A 14 0.23 7.09 -25.19
C ILE A 14 -0.78 7.96 -25.95
N ASP A 15 -1.30 7.45 -27.06
CA ASP A 15 -2.32 8.09 -27.89
C ASP A 15 -3.74 8.02 -27.30
N GLN A 16 -3.96 7.17 -26.29
CA GLN A 16 -5.20 7.10 -25.52
C GLN A 16 -5.05 7.75 -24.13
N LEU A 17 -3.82 8.05 -23.71
CA LEU A 17 -3.53 8.67 -22.43
C LEU A 17 -3.48 10.21 -22.54
N PHE A 18 -2.93 10.73 -23.63
CA PHE A 18 -2.79 12.19 -23.82
C PHE A 18 -3.56 12.67 -25.05
N ALA A 19 -4.13 13.87 -24.91
CA ALA A 19 -4.84 14.51 -25.99
C ALA A 19 -3.91 14.74 -27.22
N PRO A 20 -4.42 14.54 -28.45
CA PRO A 20 -3.63 14.65 -29.68
C PRO A 20 -2.87 16.00 -29.80
N GLU A 21 -3.47 17.10 -29.36
CA GLU A 21 -2.84 18.43 -29.40
C GLU A 21 -1.65 18.56 -28.43
N ILE A 22 -1.61 17.77 -27.35
CA ILE A 22 -0.46 17.68 -26.45
C ILE A 22 0.63 16.85 -27.10
N LEU A 23 0.28 15.70 -27.66
CA LEU A 23 1.23 14.83 -28.34
C LEU A 23 1.85 15.54 -29.57
N ALA A 24 1.09 16.35 -30.29
CA ALA A 24 1.62 17.12 -31.43
C ALA A 24 2.71 18.11 -31.01
N LYS A 25 2.62 18.70 -29.80
CA LYS A 25 3.50 19.77 -29.33
C LYS A 25 4.62 19.31 -28.40
N SER A 26 4.50 18.15 -27.75
CA SER A 26 5.41 17.71 -26.70
C SER A 26 6.17 16.42 -27.06
N PRO A 27 7.44 16.53 -27.49
CA PRO A 27 8.28 15.35 -27.69
C PRO A 27 8.45 14.51 -26.41
N ALA A 28 8.48 15.15 -25.24
CA ALA A 28 8.63 14.47 -23.96
C ALA A 28 7.45 13.56 -23.64
N HIS A 29 6.21 13.95 -23.98
CA HIS A 29 5.04 13.08 -23.81
C HIS A 29 5.06 11.94 -24.82
N ARG A 30 5.45 12.18 -26.07
CA ARG A 30 5.60 11.10 -27.08
C ARG A 30 6.66 10.07 -26.69
N ALA A 31 7.76 10.51 -26.09
CA ALA A 31 8.84 9.61 -25.67
C ALA A 31 8.38 8.56 -24.63
N ARG A 32 7.29 8.84 -23.87
CA ARG A 32 6.71 7.87 -22.92
C ARG A 32 6.11 6.64 -23.58
N GLN A 33 5.98 6.60 -24.91
CA GLN A 33 5.63 5.39 -25.65
C GLN A 33 6.59 4.23 -25.34
N ALA A 34 7.84 4.52 -25.04
CA ALA A 34 8.82 3.52 -24.64
C ALA A 34 8.49 2.80 -23.31
N TRP A 35 7.53 3.33 -22.55
CA TRP A 35 7.09 2.76 -21.26
C TRP A 35 5.76 2.01 -21.36
N GLU A 36 5.17 1.92 -22.55
CA GLU A 36 3.96 1.13 -22.76
C GLU A 36 4.25 -0.35 -22.44
N LEU A 37 3.39 -0.96 -21.64
CA LEU A 37 3.45 -2.39 -21.35
C LEU A 37 2.80 -3.14 -22.51
N PRO A 38 3.55 -4.00 -23.24
CA PRO A 38 2.95 -4.83 -24.26
C PRO A 38 1.93 -5.81 -23.68
N VAL A 39 0.72 -5.85 -24.26
CA VAL A 39 -0.39 -6.69 -23.77
C VAL A 39 -0.04 -8.18 -23.77
N GLU A 40 0.81 -8.61 -24.69
CA GLU A 40 1.31 -9.99 -24.79
C GLU A 40 2.12 -10.45 -23.57
N PHE A 41 2.57 -9.55 -22.70
CA PHE A 41 3.27 -9.91 -21.47
C PHE A 41 2.32 -10.23 -20.30
N LEU A 42 1.05 -9.85 -20.39
CA LEU A 42 0.09 -10.04 -19.30
C LEU A 42 -0.04 -11.51 -18.84
N PRO A 43 -0.10 -12.53 -19.72
CA PRO A 43 -0.14 -13.93 -19.30
C PRO A 43 1.11 -14.36 -18.52
N GLU A 44 2.30 -13.90 -18.93
CA GLU A 44 3.55 -14.24 -18.26
C GLU A 44 3.64 -13.57 -16.89
N ILE A 45 3.27 -12.28 -16.80
CA ILE A 45 3.23 -11.54 -15.53
C ILE A 45 2.27 -12.21 -14.55
N ALA A 46 1.04 -12.54 -14.98
CA ALA A 46 0.06 -13.21 -14.15
C ALA A 46 0.54 -14.59 -13.68
N GLY A 47 1.10 -15.39 -14.59
CA GLY A 47 1.70 -16.69 -14.27
C GLY A 47 2.85 -16.57 -13.25
N ARG A 48 3.68 -15.53 -13.37
CA ARG A 48 4.77 -15.26 -12.44
C ARG A 48 4.25 -14.83 -11.06
N CYS A 49 3.22 -13.99 -11.01
CA CYS A 49 2.57 -13.61 -9.75
C CYS A 49 2.00 -14.83 -9.03
N GLN A 50 1.31 -15.71 -9.76
CA GLN A 50 0.77 -16.95 -9.21
C GLN A 50 1.87 -17.86 -8.64
N GLN A 51 2.97 -18.06 -9.38
CA GLN A 51 4.12 -18.85 -8.91
C GLN A 51 4.75 -18.27 -7.64
N ARG A 52 4.73 -16.96 -7.49
CA ARG A 52 5.29 -16.24 -6.33
C ARG A 52 4.27 -16.01 -5.21
N GLN A 53 3.03 -16.43 -5.40
CA GLN A 53 1.94 -16.25 -4.44
C GLN A 53 1.74 -14.76 -4.05
N VAL A 54 1.83 -13.87 -5.02
CA VAL A 54 1.52 -12.45 -4.91
C VAL A 54 0.36 -12.11 -5.82
N LEU A 55 -0.48 -11.16 -5.41
CA LEU A 55 -1.59 -10.68 -6.21
C LEU A 55 -1.08 -9.84 -7.39
N PHE A 56 -1.74 -9.99 -8.53
CA PHE A 56 -1.49 -9.15 -9.69
C PHE A 56 -2.53 -8.03 -9.78
N SER A 57 -2.06 -6.80 -9.74
CA SER A 57 -2.86 -5.59 -9.96
C SER A 57 -2.38 -4.85 -11.20
N CYS A 58 -3.29 -4.21 -11.92
CA CYS A 58 -2.91 -3.32 -13.02
C CYS A 58 -3.83 -2.11 -13.08
N THR A 59 -3.27 -0.96 -13.49
CA THR A 59 -4.01 0.26 -13.74
C THR A 59 -4.34 0.36 -15.22
N PRO A 60 -5.63 0.28 -15.63
CA PRO A 60 -6.04 0.61 -16.98
C PRO A 60 -6.06 2.13 -17.17
N PHE A 61 -5.54 2.61 -18.30
CA PHE A 61 -5.58 4.04 -18.67
C PHE A 61 -6.39 4.29 -19.95
N TYR A 62 -7.04 3.26 -20.48
CA TYR A 62 -8.00 3.34 -21.59
C TYR A 62 -9.09 2.28 -21.38
N LEU A 63 -10.24 2.43 -22.08
CA LEU A 63 -11.41 1.60 -21.79
C LEU A 63 -11.20 0.13 -22.13
N ASP A 64 -10.63 -0.17 -23.30
CA ASP A 64 -10.41 -1.55 -23.74
C ASP A 64 -9.41 -2.28 -22.84
N ALA A 65 -8.51 -1.55 -22.16
CA ALA A 65 -7.58 -2.13 -21.20
C ALA A 65 -8.30 -2.87 -20.06
N VAL A 66 -9.52 -2.47 -19.71
CA VAL A 66 -10.29 -3.15 -18.65
C VAL A 66 -10.64 -4.58 -19.07
N GLU A 67 -11.05 -4.79 -20.33
CA GLU A 67 -11.35 -6.12 -20.86
C GLU A 67 -10.07 -6.92 -21.08
N GLU A 68 -9.02 -6.29 -21.60
CA GLU A 68 -7.70 -6.93 -21.82
C GLU A 68 -7.09 -7.44 -20.50
N LEU A 69 -7.27 -6.73 -19.40
CA LEU A 69 -6.79 -7.09 -18.06
C LEU A 69 -7.66 -8.13 -17.36
N LEU A 70 -8.94 -8.25 -17.71
CA LEU A 70 -9.92 -9.06 -16.98
C LEU A 70 -9.49 -10.51 -16.72
N PRO A 71 -8.87 -11.23 -17.67
CA PRO A 71 -8.44 -12.61 -17.44
C PRO A 71 -7.27 -12.76 -16.47
N TYR A 72 -6.51 -11.70 -16.21
CA TYR A 72 -5.19 -11.78 -15.58
C TYR A 72 -5.12 -11.15 -14.20
N VAL A 73 -5.77 -10.00 -13.98
CA VAL A 73 -5.63 -9.27 -12.71
C VAL A 73 -6.51 -9.85 -11.60
N ASP A 74 -6.01 -9.80 -10.38
CA ASP A 74 -6.81 -10.08 -9.18
C ASP A 74 -7.59 -8.84 -8.73
N THR A 75 -7.05 -7.64 -9.02
CA THR A 75 -7.67 -6.36 -8.66
C THR A 75 -7.34 -5.28 -9.66
N TYR A 76 -8.30 -4.40 -9.93
CA TYR A 76 -8.07 -3.20 -10.71
C TYR A 76 -7.55 -2.07 -9.83
N LYS A 77 -6.57 -1.32 -10.32
CA LYS A 77 -6.15 -0.05 -9.73
C LYS A 77 -6.63 1.08 -10.62
N VAL A 78 -7.28 2.07 -10.04
CA VAL A 78 -7.59 3.34 -10.74
C VAL A 78 -6.69 4.43 -10.16
N ALA A 79 -5.92 5.08 -11.01
CA ALA A 79 -5.01 6.13 -10.58
C ALA A 79 -5.76 7.44 -10.29
N SER A 80 -5.12 8.35 -9.55
CA SER A 80 -5.73 9.61 -9.13
C SER A 80 -6.15 10.50 -10.30
N TYR A 81 -5.41 10.44 -11.38
CA TYR A 81 -5.68 11.23 -12.59
C TYR A 81 -6.96 10.79 -13.32
N GLU A 82 -7.36 9.53 -13.17
CA GLU A 82 -8.54 8.93 -13.80
C GLU A 82 -9.78 8.97 -12.90
N LEU A 83 -9.68 9.51 -11.68
CA LEU A 83 -10.78 9.53 -10.71
C LEU A 83 -12.06 10.21 -11.26
N LEU A 84 -11.90 11.20 -12.13
CA LEU A 84 -13.03 11.93 -12.75
C LEU A 84 -13.59 11.25 -14.02
N TRP A 85 -13.01 10.13 -14.44
CA TRP A 85 -13.43 9.47 -15.67
C TRP A 85 -14.48 8.38 -15.42
N ASP A 86 -15.74 8.79 -15.36
CA ASP A 86 -16.89 7.93 -15.03
C ASP A 86 -16.94 6.65 -15.87
N ALA A 87 -16.66 6.72 -17.18
CA ALA A 87 -16.71 5.56 -18.06
C ALA A 87 -15.69 4.48 -17.63
N LEU A 88 -14.47 4.86 -17.23
CA LEU A 88 -13.46 3.94 -16.73
C LEU A 88 -13.86 3.36 -15.37
N LEU A 89 -14.38 4.21 -14.47
CA LEU A 89 -14.86 3.76 -13.16
C LEU A 89 -16.01 2.74 -13.30
N GLN A 90 -16.95 3.00 -14.22
CA GLN A 90 -18.04 2.07 -14.54
C GLN A 90 -17.52 0.76 -15.11
N ALA A 91 -16.61 0.81 -16.09
CA ALA A 91 -16.02 -0.38 -16.70
C ALA A 91 -15.32 -1.25 -15.65
N CYS A 92 -14.47 -0.67 -14.80
CA CYS A 92 -13.84 -1.39 -13.70
C CYS A 92 -14.86 -1.98 -12.72
N GLY A 93 -15.90 -1.21 -12.34
CA GLY A 93 -16.96 -1.66 -11.43
C GLY A 93 -17.79 -2.83 -11.98
N GLN A 94 -18.07 -2.84 -13.28
CA GLN A 94 -18.83 -3.88 -13.96
C GLN A 94 -18.11 -5.24 -14.00
N THR A 95 -16.78 -5.26 -13.90
CA THR A 95 -16.01 -6.51 -13.82
C THR A 95 -16.28 -7.33 -12.56
N GLN A 96 -16.84 -6.68 -11.52
CA GLN A 96 -17.07 -7.23 -10.17
C GLN A 96 -15.78 -7.69 -9.45
N LYS A 97 -14.61 -7.46 -10.03
CA LYS A 97 -13.34 -7.63 -9.33
C LYS A 97 -13.13 -6.52 -8.29
N PRO A 98 -12.29 -6.74 -7.29
CA PRO A 98 -11.88 -5.69 -6.36
C PRO A 98 -11.31 -4.48 -7.11
N VAL A 99 -11.65 -3.27 -6.63
CA VAL A 99 -11.14 -2.02 -7.18
C VAL A 99 -10.40 -1.25 -6.08
N VAL A 100 -9.21 -0.76 -6.39
CA VAL A 100 -8.43 0.15 -5.55
C VAL A 100 -8.40 1.50 -6.25
N LEU A 101 -9.01 2.53 -5.63
CA LEU A 101 -9.13 3.88 -6.17
C LEU A 101 -8.22 4.85 -5.43
N SER A 102 -7.25 5.45 -6.11
CA SER A 102 -6.45 6.55 -5.58
C SER A 102 -7.18 7.89 -5.68
N THR A 103 -6.99 8.74 -4.68
CA THR A 103 -7.76 9.98 -4.48
C THR A 103 -6.90 11.24 -4.44
N GLY A 104 -5.68 11.20 -4.97
CA GLY A 104 -4.82 12.38 -5.06
C GLY A 104 -5.49 13.50 -5.85
N MET A 105 -5.24 14.75 -5.46
CA MET A 105 -5.82 15.97 -6.04
C MET A 105 -7.34 16.11 -5.87
N ALA A 106 -8.06 15.06 -5.45
CA ALA A 106 -9.51 15.05 -5.41
C ALA A 106 -10.05 15.74 -4.14
N THR A 107 -11.18 16.43 -4.32
CA THR A 107 -12.03 16.91 -3.24
C THR A 107 -12.91 15.78 -2.69
N MET A 108 -13.46 15.95 -1.49
CA MET A 108 -14.40 14.98 -0.91
C MET A 108 -15.63 14.76 -1.80
N GLY A 109 -16.12 15.79 -2.48
CA GLY A 109 -17.28 15.69 -3.39
C GLY A 109 -16.99 14.88 -4.65
N GLU A 110 -15.80 15.00 -5.21
CA GLU A 110 -15.35 14.19 -6.36
C GLU A 110 -15.19 12.73 -5.96
N ILE A 111 -14.67 12.45 -4.76
CA ILE A 111 -14.57 11.09 -4.25
C ILE A 111 -15.96 10.50 -3.98
N ASP A 112 -16.93 11.27 -3.41
CA ASP A 112 -18.32 10.83 -3.25
C ASP A 112 -18.91 10.39 -4.59
N HIS A 113 -18.71 11.20 -5.63
CA HIS A 113 -19.18 10.88 -6.97
C HIS A 113 -18.55 9.60 -7.50
N ALA A 114 -17.21 9.48 -7.47
CA ALA A 114 -16.48 8.32 -7.96
C ALA A 114 -16.90 7.02 -7.24
N VAL A 115 -17.03 7.05 -5.91
CA VAL A 115 -17.50 5.93 -5.09
C VAL A 115 -18.92 5.51 -5.52
N SER A 116 -19.83 6.50 -5.72
CA SER A 116 -21.17 6.23 -6.18
C SER A 116 -21.22 5.59 -7.57
N VAL A 117 -20.38 6.04 -8.51
CA VAL A 117 -20.25 5.48 -9.86
C VAL A 117 -19.83 4.02 -9.80
N ILE A 118 -18.75 3.72 -9.07
CA ILE A 118 -18.20 2.37 -8.95
C ILE A 118 -19.21 1.40 -8.31
N PHE A 119 -19.91 1.81 -7.24
CA PHE A 119 -20.91 0.95 -6.60
C PHE A 119 -22.15 0.74 -7.46
N LYS A 120 -22.63 1.77 -8.17
CA LYS A 120 -23.74 1.64 -9.12
C LYS A 120 -23.42 0.70 -10.27
N ALA A 121 -22.14 0.63 -10.66
CA ALA A 121 -21.66 -0.31 -11.68
C ALA A 121 -21.61 -1.78 -11.21
N GLY A 122 -21.73 -2.02 -9.89
CA GLY A 122 -21.81 -3.38 -9.33
C GLY A 122 -20.59 -3.83 -8.50
N CYS A 123 -19.56 -3.01 -8.37
CA CYS A 123 -18.43 -3.32 -7.49
C CYS A 123 -18.91 -3.56 -6.05
N ARG A 124 -18.36 -4.61 -5.39
CA ARG A 124 -18.68 -4.95 -3.99
C ARG A 124 -17.45 -4.82 -3.08
N ASN A 125 -16.27 -4.70 -3.64
CA ASN A 125 -15.01 -4.61 -2.92
C ASN A 125 -14.20 -3.42 -3.42
N LEU A 126 -14.36 -2.29 -2.75
CA LEU A 126 -13.67 -1.03 -3.04
C LEU A 126 -12.77 -0.65 -1.88
N THR A 127 -11.50 -0.41 -2.19
CA THR A 127 -10.54 0.21 -1.26
C THR A 127 -10.15 1.59 -1.80
N LEU A 128 -10.16 2.59 -0.95
CA LEU A 128 -9.67 3.93 -1.29
C LEU A 128 -8.21 4.06 -0.88
N LEU A 129 -7.41 4.77 -1.67
CA LEU A 129 -6.07 5.18 -1.26
C LEU A 129 -6.03 6.69 -1.11
N HIS A 130 -5.79 7.16 0.10
CA HIS A 130 -5.33 8.53 0.29
C HIS A 130 -3.93 8.65 -0.31
N CYS A 131 -3.70 9.67 -1.10
CA CYS A 131 -2.39 10.01 -1.63
C CYS A 131 -2.27 11.50 -1.90
N CYS A 132 -1.03 11.95 -2.03
CA CYS A 132 -0.70 13.27 -2.53
C CYS A 132 0.05 13.10 -3.87
N SER A 133 -0.47 13.70 -4.94
CA SER A 133 0.10 13.56 -6.29
C SER A 133 1.22 14.58 -6.54
N GLY A 134 2.07 14.80 -5.54
CA GLY A 134 3.39 15.41 -5.68
C GLY A 134 4.44 14.31 -5.88
N TYR A 135 5.38 14.48 -6.78
CA TYR A 135 6.38 13.48 -7.14
C TYR A 135 7.80 14.10 -7.10
N PRO A 136 8.56 14.00 -5.95
CA PRO A 136 8.17 13.39 -4.66
C PRO A 136 7.19 14.27 -3.85
N THR A 137 6.44 13.63 -2.93
CA THR A 137 5.58 14.36 -1.98
C THR A 137 6.40 14.83 -0.77
N PRO A 138 6.42 16.14 -0.45
CA PRO A 138 6.98 16.60 0.82
C PRO A 138 6.24 15.99 2.00
N VAL A 139 6.96 15.58 3.05
CA VAL A 139 6.38 14.92 4.23
C VAL A 139 5.25 15.75 4.87
N ILE A 140 5.37 17.08 4.87
CA ILE A 140 4.37 17.99 5.42
C ILE A 140 3.04 17.96 4.66
N ASP A 141 3.07 17.59 3.37
CA ASP A 141 1.89 17.55 2.51
C ASP A 141 1.20 16.17 2.53
N CYS A 142 1.78 15.14 3.15
CA CYS A 142 1.20 13.78 3.20
C CYS A 142 -0.17 13.74 3.88
N ASN A 143 -0.46 14.63 4.83
CA ASN A 143 -1.76 14.74 5.51
C ASN A 143 -2.40 13.39 5.89
N LEU A 144 -1.61 12.47 6.47
CA LEU A 144 -2.02 11.09 6.76
C LEU A 144 -3.31 10.98 7.60
N ARG A 145 -3.67 12.04 8.35
CA ARG A 145 -4.94 12.09 9.11
C ARG A 145 -6.16 11.96 8.21
N ALA A 146 -6.04 12.33 6.91
CA ALA A 146 -7.11 12.16 5.94
C ALA A 146 -7.54 10.70 5.76
N ILE A 147 -6.65 9.72 5.99
CA ILE A 147 -6.98 8.29 5.99
C ILE A 147 -8.14 8.00 6.95
N SER A 148 -8.06 8.53 8.19
CA SER A 148 -9.12 8.37 9.18
C SER A 148 -10.40 9.10 8.78
N THR A 149 -10.29 10.33 8.27
CA THR A 149 -11.44 11.12 7.80
C THR A 149 -12.20 10.39 6.70
N MET A 150 -11.47 9.87 5.70
CA MET A 150 -12.03 9.12 4.58
C MET A 150 -12.69 7.83 5.05
N ARG A 151 -12.02 7.07 5.92
CA ARG A 151 -12.57 5.83 6.47
C ARG A 151 -13.89 6.06 7.24
N HIS A 152 -13.97 7.12 8.04
CA HIS A 152 -15.21 7.46 8.75
C HIS A 152 -16.34 7.89 7.80
N ARG A 153 -16.01 8.60 6.71
CA ARG A 153 -17.04 9.08 5.78
C ARG A 153 -17.68 7.94 4.98
N TRP A 154 -16.88 7.05 4.41
CA TRP A 154 -17.40 6.02 3.50
C TRP A 154 -17.55 4.65 4.13
N GLN A 155 -17.03 4.43 5.33
CA GLN A 155 -16.99 3.11 5.99
C GLN A 155 -16.34 2.04 5.10
N LEU A 156 -15.33 2.44 4.34
CA LEU A 156 -14.53 1.61 3.45
C LEU A 156 -13.10 1.45 3.97
N PRO A 157 -12.39 0.39 3.57
CA PRO A 157 -10.95 0.33 3.77
C PRO A 157 -10.27 1.52 3.08
N VAL A 158 -9.36 2.19 3.80
CA VAL A 158 -8.57 3.30 3.25
C VAL A 158 -7.10 3.01 3.50
N GLY A 159 -6.32 3.02 2.43
CA GLY A 159 -4.86 2.86 2.45
C GLY A 159 -4.11 4.16 2.17
N TRP A 160 -2.80 4.05 2.04
CA TRP A 160 -1.87 5.11 1.68
C TRP A 160 -1.15 4.77 0.38
N SER A 161 -1.16 5.68 -0.61
CA SER A 161 -0.30 5.60 -1.80
C SER A 161 0.87 6.55 -1.62
N ASP A 162 2.07 6.00 -1.46
CA ASP A 162 3.28 6.72 -1.07
C ASP A 162 4.07 7.24 -2.26
N HIS A 163 4.37 8.53 -2.21
CA HIS A 163 5.33 9.20 -3.11
C HIS A 163 6.36 9.99 -2.31
N SER A 164 6.41 9.80 -0.99
CA SER A 164 7.30 10.56 -0.10
C SER A 164 8.67 9.93 0.07
N VAL A 165 8.80 8.63 -0.23
CA VAL A 165 10.02 7.83 -0.01
C VAL A 165 10.54 7.98 1.44
N SER A 166 9.61 8.02 2.40
CA SER A 166 9.93 8.19 3.83
C SER A 166 9.44 6.99 4.65
N PRO A 167 10.35 6.22 5.28
CA PRO A 167 9.97 5.13 6.17
C PRO A 167 9.02 5.56 7.29
N ALA A 168 9.27 6.76 7.85
CA ALA A 168 8.45 7.31 8.93
C ALA A 168 7.00 7.57 8.49
N VAL A 169 6.78 8.00 7.24
CA VAL A 169 5.43 8.22 6.68
C VAL A 169 4.69 6.89 6.56
N ILE A 170 5.32 5.86 6.00
CA ILE A 170 4.70 4.53 5.83
C ILE A 170 4.34 3.91 7.18
N VAL A 171 5.30 3.87 8.12
CA VAL A 171 5.08 3.31 9.46
C VAL A 171 3.94 4.04 10.19
N ARG A 172 3.89 5.37 10.09
CA ARG A 172 2.78 6.15 10.68
C ARG A 172 1.45 5.94 9.96
N ALA A 173 1.44 5.79 8.63
CA ALA A 173 0.21 5.51 7.89
C ALA A 173 -0.43 4.21 8.39
N VAL A 174 0.37 3.16 8.60
CA VAL A 174 -0.13 1.87 9.08
C VAL A 174 -0.49 1.93 10.57
N HIS A 175 0.47 2.20 11.46
CA HIS A 175 0.26 2.03 12.90
C HIS A 175 -0.53 3.15 13.56
N CYS A 176 -0.41 4.39 13.08
CA CYS A 176 -1.14 5.50 13.69
C CYS A 176 -2.50 5.77 13.02
N TRP A 177 -2.58 5.57 11.70
CA TRP A 177 -3.78 5.89 10.94
C TRP A 177 -4.50 4.65 10.39
N GLN A 178 -3.96 3.45 10.66
CA GLN A 178 -4.56 2.17 10.30
C GLN A 178 -4.84 2.09 8.78
N ALA A 179 -3.85 2.49 7.98
CA ALA A 179 -3.92 2.31 6.54
C ALA A 179 -4.11 0.83 6.22
N ALA A 180 -5.19 0.50 5.50
CA ALA A 180 -5.54 -0.88 5.16
C ALA A 180 -4.57 -1.53 4.15
N MET A 181 -3.85 -0.71 3.41
CA MET A 181 -2.79 -1.11 2.50
C MET A 181 -1.85 0.07 2.23
N VAL A 182 -0.65 -0.24 1.77
CA VAL A 182 0.32 0.75 1.28
C VAL A 182 0.68 0.42 -0.16
N GLU A 183 0.58 1.42 -1.04
CA GLU A 183 1.07 1.37 -2.41
C GLU A 183 2.31 2.26 -2.52
N PHE A 184 3.29 1.85 -3.32
CA PHE A 184 4.49 2.63 -3.58
C PHE A 184 5.05 2.30 -4.96
N HIS A 185 5.82 3.23 -5.54
CA HIS A 185 6.58 2.99 -6.76
C HIS A 185 7.89 2.30 -6.41
N LEU A 186 8.26 1.27 -7.19
CA LEU A 186 9.49 0.51 -7.04
C LEU A 186 10.30 0.58 -8.32
N ASP A 187 11.55 0.96 -8.20
CA ASP A 187 12.58 0.81 -9.23
C ASP A 187 13.51 -0.34 -8.84
N LEU A 188 14.04 -1.06 -9.80
CA LEU A 188 14.80 -2.27 -9.50
C LEU A 188 16.30 -2.01 -9.26
N ASP A 189 16.86 -1.01 -9.93
CA ASP A 189 18.33 -0.79 -9.99
C ASP A 189 18.74 0.69 -9.87
N GLY A 190 17.79 1.61 -9.70
CA GLY A 190 18.05 3.04 -9.58
C GLY A 190 18.34 3.75 -10.89
N THR A 191 18.10 3.11 -12.02
CA THR A 191 18.36 3.71 -13.34
C THR A 191 17.14 4.37 -13.98
N GLY A 192 15.92 4.09 -13.51
CA GLY A 192 14.67 4.60 -14.03
C GLY A 192 14.50 6.11 -13.84
N ASP A 193 13.75 6.73 -14.73
CA ASP A 193 13.51 8.18 -14.69
C ASP A 193 12.65 8.58 -13.49
N GLU A 194 11.69 7.75 -13.09
CA GLU A 194 10.87 7.98 -11.90
C GLU A 194 11.70 7.90 -10.61
N PHE A 195 12.69 6.99 -10.54
CA PHE A 195 13.64 6.95 -9.43
C PHE A 195 14.51 8.21 -9.37
N LYS A 196 15.05 8.64 -10.51
CA LYS A 196 15.82 9.90 -10.61
C LYS A 196 14.98 11.13 -10.23
N ALA A 197 13.67 11.09 -10.47
CA ALA A 197 12.75 12.11 -10.00
C ALA A 197 12.51 12.09 -8.48
N GLY A 198 12.88 11.01 -7.79
CA GLY A 198 12.95 10.93 -6.32
C GLY A 198 11.70 10.40 -5.63
N HIS A 199 10.78 9.74 -6.34
CA HIS A 199 9.54 9.22 -5.73
C HIS A 199 9.40 7.69 -5.76
N CYS A 200 10.44 6.97 -6.22
CA CYS A 200 10.47 5.51 -6.22
C CYS A 200 11.39 4.97 -5.13
N TRP A 201 11.05 3.83 -4.62
CA TRP A 201 11.86 3.05 -3.71
C TRP A 201 12.74 2.06 -4.46
N LEU A 202 13.91 1.72 -3.91
CA LEU A 202 14.66 0.54 -4.30
C LEU A 202 14.28 -0.66 -3.41
N PRO A 203 14.45 -1.90 -3.89
CA PRO A 203 14.16 -3.10 -3.09
C PRO A 203 14.84 -3.11 -1.73
N GLU A 204 16.13 -2.76 -1.66
CA GLU A 204 16.90 -2.71 -0.43
C GLU A 204 16.50 -1.58 0.53
N GLN A 205 15.85 -0.54 0.02
CA GLN A 205 15.30 0.54 0.85
C GLN A 205 13.93 0.14 1.41
N MET A 206 13.08 -0.51 0.62
CA MET A 206 11.71 -0.85 1.01
C MET A 206 11.64 -2.10 1.88
N ALA A 207 12.49 -3.11 1.66
CA ALA A 207 12.47 -4.35 2.45
C ALA A 207 12.52 -4.12 3.97
N PRO A 208 13.44 -3.27 4.51
CA PRO A 208 13.45 -2.98 5.94
C PRO A 208 12.19 -2.21 6.41
N VAL A 209 11.57 -1.39 5.56
CA VAL A 209 10.33 -0.70 5.91
C VAL A 209 9.17 -1.68 6.06
N ILE A 210 9.05 -2.64 5.15
CA ILE A 210 8.06 -3.72 5.25
C ILE A 210 8.28 -4.56 6.52
N ALA A 211 9.55 -4.87 6.85
CA ALA A 211 9.89 -5.58 8.08
C ALA A 211 9.46 -4.77 9.32
N MET A 212 9.78 -3.45 9.39
CA MET A 212 9.36 -2.59 10.50
C MET A 212 7.83 -2.54 10.69
N VAL A 213 7.07 -2.51 9.59
CA VAL A 213 5.60 -2.55 9.68
C VAL A 213 5.13 -3.86 10.30
N ARG A 214 5.66 -5.01 9.84
CA ARG A 214 5.29 -6.33 10.36
C ARG A 214 5.72 -6.55 11.82
N ASP A 215 6.91 -6.08 12.18
CA ASP A 215 7.40 -6.15 13.55
C ASP A 215 6.52 -5.30 14.48
N GLY A 216 6.06 -4.13 14.01
CA GLY A 216 5.12 -3.31 14.75
C GLY A 216 3.78 -4.01 14.98
N GLU A 217 3.19 -4.63 13.96
CA GLU A 217 1.96 -5.42 14.07
C GLU A 217 2.14 -6.60 15.05
N ALA A 218 3.27 -7.29 14.98
CA ALA A 218 3.58 -8.40 15.91
C ALA A 218 3.75 -7.91 17.35
N ALA A 219 4.30 -6.70 17.53
CA ALA A 219 4.52 -6.10 18.84
C ALA A 219 3.23 -5.63 19.53
N ASP A 220 2.13 -5.39 18.80
CA ASP A 220 0.83 -5.00 19.37
C ASP A 220 0.26 -6.08 20.29
N GLY A 221 0.48 -7.36 20.01
CA GLY A 221 0.06 -8.49 20.82
C GLY A 221 -1.46 -8.59 21.01
N ASP A 222 -1.88 -9.23 22.13
CA ASP A 222 -3.30 -9.45 22.47
C ASP A 222 -3.89 -8.37 23.41
N GLY A 223 -3.10 -7.38 23.81
CA GLY A 223 -3.48 -6.31 24.74
C GLY A 223 -3.68 -6.78 26.20
N VAL A 224 -3.49 -8.05 26.52
CA VAL A 224 -3.63 -8.56 27.88
C VAL A 224 -2.32 -8.39 28.66
N LYS A 225 -2.34 -7.57 29.72
CA LYS A 225 -1.16 -7.40 30.58
C LYS A 225 -0.94 -8.63 31.47
N LYS A 226 -0.04 -9.48 31.08
CA LYS A 226 0.43 -10.67 31.79
C LYS A 226 1.91 -10.86 31.55
N PRO A 227 2.63 -11.61 32.41
CA PRO A 227 4.00 -12.00 32.12
C PRO A 227 4.08 -12.71 30.76
N GLN A 228 5.01 -12.28 29.91
CA GLN A 228 5.27 -12.91 28.63
C GLN A 228 6.22 -14.11 28.79
N ALA A 229 6.28 -14.97 27.79
CA ALA A 229 7.13 -16.15 27.83
C ALA A 229 8.61 -15.81 28.10
N SER A 230 9.11 -14.70 27.58
CA SER A 230 10.45 -14.19 27.82
C SER A 230 10.72 -13.70 29.22
N GLU A 231 9.66 -13.39 30.02
CA GLU A 231 9.77 -12.88 31.39
C GLU A 231 9.62 -13.99 32.44
N VAL A 232 9.21 -15.22 32.05
CA VAL A 232 8.84 -16.29 33.00
C VAL A 232 9.98 -16.59 33.98
N ALA A 233 11.22 -16.65 33.51
CA ALA A 233 12.40 -16.90 34.34
C ALA A 233 12.63 -15.78 35.37
N ASP A 234 12.32 -14.54 35.01
CA ASP A 234 12.55 -13.36 35.87
C ASP A 234 11.44 -13.14 36.89
N VAL A 235 10.27 -13.79 36.73
CA VAL A 235 9.15 -13.65 37.68
C VAL A 235 9.57 -13.99 39.11
N ALA A 236 10.36 -15.03 39.31
CA ALA A 236 10.86 -15.47 40.60
C ALA A 236 11.92 -14.51 41.21
N TRP A 237 12.57 -13.69 40.37
CA TRP A 237 13.61 -12.72 40.76
C TRP A 237 13.07 -11.33 41.10
N ARG A 238 11.77 -11.16 41.20
CA ARG A 238 11.15 -9.92 41.67
C ARG A 238 11.43 -9.68 43.17
N ALA A 239 11.33 -8.41 43.59
CA ALA A 239 11.40 -8.09 44.99
C ALA A 239 10.25 -8.75 45.77
N ASP A 240 10.58 -9.36 46.90
CA ASP A 240 9.58 -9.93 47.79
C ASP A 240 8.79 -8.80 48.46
N PRO A 241 7.45 -8.91 48.52
CA PRO A 241 6.62 -7.83 49.11
C PRO A 241 6.81 -7.64 50.60
N SER A 242 7.40 -8.60 51.31
CA SER A 242 7.59 -8.52 52.78
C SER A 242 8.83 -7.72 53.18
N ASP A 243 9.91 -7.77 52.38
CA ASP A 243 11.17 -7.13 52.74
C ASP A 243 11.80 -6.26 51.66
N GLY A 244 11.23 -6.28 50.44
CA GLY A 244 11.72 -5.51 49.29
C GLY A 244 13.00 -6.07 48.64
N LEU A 245 13.52 -7.19 49.11
CA LEU A 245 14.75 -7.79 48.58
C LEU A 245 14.45 -8.82 47.48
N ARG A 246 15.42 -9.04 46.61
CA ARG A 246 15.35 -10.03 45.51
C ARG A 246 16.16 -11.27 45.84
N PRO A 247 15.75 -12.44 45.36
CA PRO A 247 14.48 -12.82 44.72
C PRO A 247 13.33 -12.98 45.73
N LEU A 248 12.14 -13.43 45.28
CA LEU A 248 11.03 -13.80 46.16
C LEU A 248 11.49 -14.81 47.23
N LEU A 249 10.89 -14.81 48.42
CA LEU A 249 11.26 -15.68 49.55
C LEU A 249 11.29 -17.16 49.13
N ALA A 250 10.27 -17.63 48.43
CA ALA A 250 10.22 -19.04 47.96
C ALA A 250 11.41 -19.41 47.06
N THR A 251 11.94 -18.45 46.30
CA THR A 251 13.12 -18.66 45.45
C THR A 251 14.41 -18.64 46.29
N ARG A 252 14.51 -17.79 47.34
CA ARG A 252 15.68 -17.79 48.26
C ARG A 252 15.87 -19.09 48.99
N GLU A 253 14.77 -19.73 49.40
CA GLU A 253 14.80 -21.01 50.13
C GLU A 253 15.37 -22.17 49.30
N THR A 254 15.23 -22.09 47.98
CA THR A 254 15.65 -23.17 47.07
C THR A 254 16.88 -22.82 46.22
N TRP A 255 17.32 -21.56 46.27
CA TRP A 255 18.39 -21.11 45.40
C TRP A 255 19.77 -21.66 45.77
N GLN A 256 20.50 -22.10 44.77
CA GLN A 256 21.90 -22.54 44.92
C GLN A 256 22.80 -21.85 43.89
N PRO A 257 24.07 -21.53 44.22
CA PRO A 257 25.02 -20.95 43.28
C PRO A 257 25.21 -21.88 42.07
N GLY A 258 25.08 -21.32 40.86
CA GLY A 258 25.28 -22.06 39.60
C GLY A 258 24.03 -22.69 38.97
N THR A 259 22.84 -22.43 39.48
CA THR A 259 21.54 -22.86 38.94
C THR A 259 20.82 -21.73 38.18
N ALA A 260 21.54 -20.87 37.46
CA ALA A 260 20.95 -19.83 36.61
C ALA A 260 20.90 -20.29 35.16
#